data_fa00bcdbbcf0c317305319beafac3f91
#
_entry.id   fa00bcdbbcf0c317305319beafac3f91
#
_cell.length_a   1.000
_cell.length_b   1.000
_cell.length_c   1.000
_cell.angle_alpha   90.00
_cell.angle_beta   90.00
_cell.angle_gamma   90.00
#
_symmetry.space_group_name_H-M   'P 1'
#
loop_
_entity.id
_entity.type
_entity.pdbx_description
1 polymer ?
#
loop_
_entity_poly.entity_id
_entity_poly.type
_entity_poly.pdbx_seq_one_letter_code
_entity_poly.pdbx_strand_id
1 'polypeptide(L)'
;MESLNSITKFIVGAIIFVLILMWIANKLCTIRVNTATEFLDNYKNCVIVRKDNSTSDYILTIKNPYTHDIRYRITNVVVPSGLWYNYSIGDTIGKKKQLYFN
;
A
#
# COMPACT_ATOMS: atom_id res chain seq x y z
N MET A 1 28.06 34.62 13.01
CA MET A 1 26.64 34.82 12.66
C MET A 1 26.28 34.21 11.32
N GLU A 2 27.02 34.51 10.28
CA GLU A 2 26.74 33.97 8.95
C GLU A 2 26.86 32.44 8.88
N SER A 3 27.86 31.87 9.58
CA SER A 3 28.01 30.41 9.61
C SER A 3 26.86 29.70 10.28
N LEU A 4 26.27 30.29 11.33
CA LEU A 4 25.08 29.75 11.97
C LEU A 4 23.87 29.78 11.05
N ASN A 5 23.70 30.83 10.27
CA ASN A 5 22.61 30.92 9.30
C ASN A 5 22.76 29.88 8.19
N SER A 6 23.99 29.64 7.72
CA SER A 6 24.26 28.62 6.71
C SER A 6 23.95 27.22 7.24
N ILE A 7 24.35 26.91 8.47
CA ILE A 7 24.10 25.64 9.12
C ILE A 7 22.60 25.45 9.31
N THR A 8 21.89 26.48 9.78
CA THR A 8 20.43 26.41 9.96
C THR A 8 19.72 26.16 8.64
N LYS A 9 20.10 26.83 7.58
CA LYS A 9 19.51 26.61 6.25
C LYS A 9 19.78 25.21 5.75
N PHE A 10 20.96 24.68 5.97
CA PHE A 10 21.32 23.33 5.58
C PHE A 10 20.45 22.29 6.33
N ILE A 11 20.28 22.47 7.63
CA ILE A 11 19.49 21.57 8.47
C ILE A 11 18.02 21.60 8.03
N VAL A 12 17.45 22.78 7.83
CA VAL A 12 16.06 22.94 7.37
C VAL A 12 15.86 22.29 6.00
N GLY A 13 16.81 22.51 5.08
CA GLY A 13 16.75 21.89 3.76
C GLY A 13 16.80 20.37 3.83
N ALA A 14 17.64 19.82 4.71
CA ALA A 14 17.74 18.37 4.91
C ALA A 14 16.43 17.79 5.46
N ILE A 15 15.82 18.46 6.43
CA ILE A 15 14.54 18.01 7.01
C ILE A 15 13.45 18.01 5.95
N ILE A 16 13.34 19.07 5.16
CA ILE A 16 12.35 19.17 4.08
C ILE A 16 12.58 18.06 3.06
N PHE A 17 13.81 17.81 2.68
CA PHE A 17 14.16 16.75 1.74
C PHE A 17 13.73 15.38 2.24
N VAL A 18 14.00 15.07 3.50
CA VAL A 18 13.60 13.79 4.12
C VAL A 18 12.08 13.65 4.14
N LEU A 19 11.34 14.72 4.49
CA LEU A 19 9.89 14.69 4.49
C LEU A 19 9.32 14.44 3.09
N ILE A 20 9.91 15.04 2.07
CA ILE A 20 9.51 14.82 0.67
C ILE A 20 9.76 13.37 0.29
N LEU A 21 10.90 12.80 0.64
CA LEU A 21 11.22 11.41 0.35
C LEU A 21 10.25 10.45 1.03
N MET A 22 9.91 10.69 2.29
CA MET A 22 8.94 9.88 3.01
C MET A 22 7.56 9.93 2.36
N TRP A 23 7.15 11.11 1.92
CA TRP A 23 5.87 11.29 1.24
C TRP A 23 5.82 10.54 -0.10
N ILE A 24 6.90 10.61 -0.88
CA ILE A 24 7.03 9.87 -2.14
C ILE A 24 7.01 8.37 -1.88
N ALA A 25 7.75 7.90 -0.88
CA ALA A 25 7.79 6.50 -0.51
C ALA A 25 6.40 5.96 -0.16
N ASN A 26 5.63 6.73 0.63
CA ASN A 26 4.27 6.35 0.97
C ASN A 26 3.37 6.23 -0.27
N LYS A 27 3.52 7.13 -1.24
CA LYS A 27 2.76 7.05 -2.49
C LYS A 27 3.16 5.84 -3.34
N LEU A 28 4.45 5.52 -3.37
CA LEU A 28 4.94 4.37 -4.13
C LEU A 28 4.46 3.04 -3.56
N CYS A 29 4.10 3.01 -2.27
CA CYS A 29 3.55 1.82 -1.62
C CYS A 29 2.05 1.62 -1.86
N THR A 30 1.40 2.52 -2.59
CA THR A 30 -0.02 2.43 -2.91
C THR A 30 -0.19 2.12 -4.39
N ILE A 31 -0.83 0.99 -4.68
CA ILE A 31 -1.04 0.50 -6.04
C ILE A 31 -2.53 0.45 -6.31
N ARG A 32 -2.94 0.86 -7.52
CA ARG A 32 -4.34 0.78 -7.95
C ARG A 32 -4.53 -0.41 -8.86
N VAL A 33 -5.57 -1.21 -8.60
CA VAL A 33 -5.95 -2.36 -9.41
C VAL A 33 -7.37 -2.14 -9.93
N ASN A 34 -7.57 -2.32 -11.23
CA ASN A 34 -8.84 -2.00 -11.86
C ASN A 34 -9.74 -3.23 -12.04
N THR A 35 -9.19 -4.43 -12.06
CA THR A 35 -9.96 -5.64 -12.29
C THR A 35 -9.65 -6.72 -11.25
N ALA A 36 -10.63 -7.62 -11.04
CA ALA A 36 -10.44 -8.73 -10.13
C ALA A 36 -9.32 -9.67 -10.60
N THR A 37 -9.22 -9.91 -11.90
CA THR A 37 -8.20 -10.78 -12.47
C THR A 37 -6.81 -10.22 -12.21
N GLU A 38 -6.61 -8.92 -12.43
CA GLU A 38 -5.35 -8.26 -12.16
C GLU A 38 -4.95 -8.38 -10.69
N PHE A 39 -5.91 -8.18 -9.79
CA PHE A 39 -5.68 -8.30 -8.35
C PHE A 39 -5.28 -9.72 -7.97
N LEU A 40 -5.99 -10.73 -8.46
CA LEU A 40 -5.71 -12.13 -8.18
C LEU A 40 -4.34 -12.55 -8.73
N ASP A 41 -4.01 -12.12 -9.93
CA ASP A 41 -2.73 -12.48 -10.56
C ASP A 41 -1.54 -11.87 -9.83
N ASN A 42 -1.65 -10.62 -9.42
CA ASN A 42 -0.53 -9.89 -8.81
C ASN A 42 -0.33 -10.23 -7.34
N TYR A 43 -1.39 -10.60 -6.63
CA TYR A 43 -1.36 -10.77 -5.17
C TYR A 43 -1.80 -12.15 -4.71
N LYS A 44 -1.70 -13.14 -5.58
CA LYS A 44 -2.05 -14.52 -5.25
C LYS A 44 -1.27 -15.00 -4.03
N ASN A 45 -1.96 -15.66 -3.12
CA ASN A 45 -1.42 -16.22 -1.87
C ASN A 45 -1.01 -15.18 -0.82
N CYS A 46 -1.26 -13.89 -1.07
CA CYS A 46 -1.08 -12.86 -0.06
C CYS A 46 -2.26 -12.83 0.90
N VAL A 47 -2.06 -12.29 2.10
CA VAL A 47 -3.08 -12.25 3.15
C VAL A 47 -3.52 -10.81 3.38
N ILE A 48 -4.82 -10.62 3.55
CA ILE A 48 -5.38 -9.29 3.85
C ILE A 48 -5.26 -9.05 5.35
N VAL A 49 -4.54 -7.99 5.72
CA VAL A 49 -4.28 -7.66 7.13
C VAL A 49 -5.07 -6.45 7.60
N ARG A 50 -5.57 -5.62 6.67
CA ARG A 50 -6.33 -4.44 7.00
C ARG A 50 -7.25 -4.04 5.84
N LYS A 51 -8.39 -3.44 6.18
CA LYS A 51 -9.33 -2.88 5.21
C LYS A 51 -9.60 -1.44 5.58
N ASP A 52 -9.43 -0.53 4.64
CA ASP A 52 -9.72 0.87 4.80
C ASP A 52 -10.66 1.35 3.69
N ASN A 53 -11.49 2.30 4.03
CA ASN A 53 -12.43 2.91 3.11
C ASN A 53 -12.33 4.42 3.27
N SER A 54 -11.76 5.09 2.28
CA SER A 54 -11.77 6.54 2.23
C SER A 54 -12.94 7.01 1.37
N THR A 55 -13.12 8.33 1.27
CA THR A 55 -14.29 8.95 0.61
C THR A 55 -14.49 8.47 -0.84
N SER A 56 -13.42 8.11 -1.53
CA SER A 56 -13.48 7.72 -2.94
C SER A 56 -12.80 6.40 -3.25
N ASP A 57 -12.07 5.82 -2.29
CA ASP A 57 -11.25 4.64 -2.55
C ASP A 57 -11.49 3.54 -1.52
N TYR A 58 -11.49 2.30 -2.01
CA TYR A 58 -11.52 1.10 -1.18
C TYR A 58 -10.12 0.50 -1.17
N ILE A 59 -9.52 0.40 0.01
CA ILE A 59 -8.12 0.03 0.15
C ILE A 59 -8.02 -1.28 0.94
N LEU A 60 -7.30 -2.25 0.36
CA LEU A 60 -6.91 -3.47 1.04
C LEU A 60 -5.42 -3.41 1.34
N THR A 61 -5.06 -3.59 2.60
CA THR A 61 -3.66 -3.71 2.99
C THR A 61 -3.29 -5.19 2.99
N ILE A 62 -2.31 -5.54 2.19
CA ILE A 62 -1.95 -6.92 1.87
C ILE A 62 -0.55 -7.20 2.38
N LYS A 63 -0.39 -8.36 3.03
CA LYS A 63 0.90 -8.86 3.46
C LYS A 63 1.33 -10.00 2.55
N ASN A 64 2.52 -9.85 1.94
CA ASN A 64 3.10 -10.90 1.13
C ASN A 64 4.08 -11.72 1.99
N PRO A 65 3.75 -12.98 2.33
CA PRO A 65 4.60 -13.79 3.19
C PRO A 65 5.85 -14.31 2.48
N TYR A 66 5.93 -14.17 1.16
CA TYR A 66 7.03 -14.71 0.37
C TYR A 66 8.16 -13.73 0.11
N THR A 67 8.02 -12.46 0.50
CA THR A 67 9.08 -11.48 0.33
C THR A 67 9.79 -11.20 1.64
N HIS A 68 11.12 -11.10 1.57
CA HIS A 68 11.95 -10.71 2.71
C HIS A 68 12.13 -9.20 2.82
N ASP A 69 11.80 -8.46 1.78
CA ASP A 69 11.92 -7.02 1.78
C ASP A 69 10.72 -6.40 2.48
N ILE A 70 10.97 -5.73 3.61
CA ILE A 70 9.93 -5.11 4.44
C ILE A 70 9.10 -4.11 3.63
N ARG A 71 9.71 -3.42 2.67
CA ARG A 71 9.01 -2.42 1.86
C ARG A 71 7.93 -3.02 0.96
N TYR A 72 8.11 -4.27 0.55
CA TYR A 72 7.17 -4.98 -0.32
C TYR A 72 6.33 -6.01 0.42
N ARG A 73 6.62 -6.23 1.71
CA ARG A 73 5.89 -7.19 2.50
C ARG A 73 4.46 -6.73 2.77
N ILE A 74 4.28 -5.44 3.01
CA ILE A 74 2.98 -4.84 3.27
C ILE A 74 2.72 -3.78 2.21
N THR A 75 1.62 -3.94 1.46
CA THR A 75 1.28 -3.05 0.35
C THR A 75 -0.18 -2.63 0.48
N ASN A 76 -0.45 -1.35 0.29
CA ASN A 76 -1.80 -0.82 0.20
C ASN A 76 -2.25 -0.88 -1.25
N VAL A 77 -3.38 -1.52 -1.51
CA VAL A 77 -3.90 -1.69 -2.85
C VAL A 77 -5.30 -1.08 -2.93
N VAL A 78 -5.48 -0.15 -3.85
CA VAL A 78 -6.79 0.43 -4.16
C VAL A 78 -7.50 -0.52 -5.12
N VAL A 79 -8.65 -1.03 -4.72
CA VAL A 79 -9.39 -2.05 -5.47
C VAL A 79 -10.81 -1.58 -5.78
N PRO A 80 -11.50 -2.20 -6.74
CA PRO A 80 -12.93 -1.97 -6.93
C PRO A 80 -13.73 -2.36 -5.69
N SER A 81 -14.85 -1.68 -5.47
CA SER A 81 -15.69 -1.90 -4.27
C SER A 81 -16.11 -3.35 -4.10
N GLY A 82 -16.43 -4.04 -5.19
CA GLY A 82 -16.82 -5.45 -5.15
C GLY A 82 -15.76 -6.34 -4.55
N LEU A 83 -14.50 -6.12 -4.89
CA LEU A 83 -13.40 -6.87 -4.31
C LEU A 83 -13.24 -6.57 -2.82
N TRP A 84 -13.36 -5.30 -2.45
CA TRP A 84 -13.22 -4.88 -1.06
C TRP A 84 -14.28 -5.55 -0.16
N TYR A 85 -15.52 -5.63 -0.62
CA TYR A 85 -16.60 -6.27 0.14
C TYR A 85 -16.48 -7.80 0.18
N ASN A 86 -15.89 -8.41 -0.85
CA ASN A 86 -15.76 -9.86 -0.92
C ASN A 86 -14.67 -10.43 -0.02
N TYR A 87 -13.66 -9.64 0.30
CA TYR A 87 -12.55 -10.09 1.13
C TYR A 87 -12.69 -9.59 2.56
N SER A 88 -12.28 -10.42 3.51
CA SER A 88 -12.23 -10.08 4.93
C SER A 88 -10.80 -10.11 5.44
N ILE A 89 -10.56 -9.43 6.55
CA ILE A 89 -9.24 -9.48 7.20
C ILE A 89 -8.92 -10.94 7.55
N GLY A 90 -7.72 -11.38 7.19
CA GLY A 90 -7.28 -12.75 7.38
C GLY A 90 -7.48 -13.66 6.18
N ASP A 91 -8.22 -13.22 5.17
CA ASP A 91 -8.41 -13.99 3.95
C ASP A 91 -7.12 -14.09 3.14
N THR A 92 -6.93 -15.25 2.51
CA THR A 92 -5.84 -15.45 1.56
C THR A 92 -6.35 -15.24 0.14
N ILE A 93 -5.69 -14.38 -0.61
CA ILE A 93 -6.11 -14.04 -1.97
C ILE A 93 -5.90 -15.25 -2.89
N GLY A 94 -6.89 -15.54 -3.72
CA GLY A 94 -6.83 -16.60 -4.69
C GLY A 94 -7.25 -17.99 -4.17
N LYS A 95 -7.62 -18.11 -2.89
CA LYS A 95 -8.09 -19.37 -2.34
C LYS A 95 -9.60 -19.37 -2.14
N LYS A 96 -10.29 -20.31 -2.77
CA LYS A 96 -11.71 -20.66 -2.57
C LYS A 96 -12.74 -19.56 -2.81
N LYS A 97 -12.36 -18.31 -2.83
CA LYS A 97 -13.29 -17.19 -3.01
C LYS A 97 -13.87 -17.11 -4.41
N GLN A 98 -13.29 -17.83 -5.34
CA GLN A 98 -13.75 -17.86 -6.73
C GLN A 98 -15.18 -18.35 -6.88
N LEU A 99 -15.65 -19.18 -5.95
CA LEU A 99 -17.00 -19.71 -5.98
C LEU A 99 -18.06 -18.63 -5.83
N TYR A 100 -17.72 -17.51 -5.23
CA TYR A 100 -18.65 -16.40 -4.98
C TYR A 100 -18.77 -15.43 -6.15
N PHE A 101 -18.01 -15.63 -7.20
CA PHE A 101 -18.05 -14.78 -8.39
C PHE A 101 -18.94 -15.34 -9.49
N ASN A 102 -19.61 -16.41 -9.24
CA ASN A 102 -20.52 -17.04 -10.20
C ASN A 102 -21.88 -16.34 -10.26
#